data_26dff266b1602a1044848aa987d477aa
#
_entry.id   26dff266b1602a1044848aa987d477aa
#
_cell.length_a   1.000
_cell.length_b   1.000
_cell.length_c   1.000
_cell.angle_alpha   90.00
_cell.angle_beta   90.00
_cell.angle_gamma   90.00
#
_symmetry.space_group_name_H-M   'P 1'
#
loop_
_entity.id
_entity.type
_entity.pdbx_description
1 polymer ?
#
loop_
_entity_poly.entity_id
_entity_poly.type
_entity_poly.pdbx_seq_one_letter_code
_entity_poly.pdbx_strand_id
1 'polypeptide(L)'
;MPSPRVLVLRAPGTNCDEETAFAFERAGAVAERVHVNRLIENKALKDRYQILCFPGGFSYGDDIAAGRILATRLQRHLAGLLDTFVHGEGDRLVLGICNGMQILMRLGVLTEQVDAVQDDDPATLTWNDHGRFEDRWVHLATDNTHCVFLRDIESMYLPMAHAEGKFVARDQAVLREMADAGRLCLRYTTEGSTSASDERIDFPANPNGADFNVAGVCDPSGRVLGLMPHPERHIDPTQHPYWTRREEQPAAGDGLALFQNAVEWFA
;
A
#
# COMPACT_ATOMS: atom_id res chain seq x y z
N MET A 1 5.44 -14.73 -21.44
CA MET A 1 6.16 -13.43 -21.58
C MET A 1 7.29 -13.37 -20.57
N PRO A 2 8.30 -12.49 -20.70
CA PRO A 2 9.33 -12.35 -19.66
C PRO A 2 8.70 -11.86 -18.35
N SER A 3 9.21 -12.35 -17.21
CA SER A 3 8.77 -11.94 -15.88
C SER A 3 8.93 -10.42 -15.70
N PRO A 4 7.95 -9.70 -15.13
CA PRO A 4 8.07 -8.27 -14.89
C PRO A 4 9.18 -7.98 -13.88
N ARG A 5 9.84 -6.84 -14.05
CA ARG A 5 10.89 -6.37 -13.13
C ARG A 5 10.30 -5.39 -12.13
N VAL A 6 10.59 -5.61 -10.87
CA VAL A 6 10.11 -4.78 -9.76
C VAL A 6 11.26 -4.00 -9.16
N LEU A 7 11.05 -2.68 -9.05
CA LEU A 7 11.92 -1.81 -8.29
C LEU A 7 11.36 -1.70 -6.86
N VAL A 8 12.00 -2.32 -5.89
CA VAL A 8 11.71 -2.14 -4.47
C VAL A 8 12.61 -1.02 -3.93
N LEU A 9 12.01 0.14 -3.64
CA LEU A 9 12.76 1.34 -3.26
C LEU A 9 13.26 1.23 -1.82
N ARG A 10 14.55 1.49 -1.62
CA ARG A 10 15.17 1.54 -0.29
C ARG A 10 15.61 2.95 0.07
N ALA A 11 15.42 3.32 1.33
CA ALA A 11 15.96 4.50 1.97
C ALA A 11 16.47 4.14 3.38
N PRO A 12 17.24 4.99 4.05
CA PRO A 12 17.55 4.77 5.47
C PRO A 12 16.26 4.57 6.28
N GLY A 13 16.20 3.52 7.10
CA GLY A 13 15.01 3.16 7.92
C GLY A 13 13.98 2.27 7.22
N THR A 14 14.06 2.05 5.90
CA THR A 14 13.28 0.99 5.23
C THR A 14 13.72 -0.36 5.76
N ASN A 15 12.78 -1.19 6.25
CA ASN A 15 13.11 -2.48 6.84
C ASN A 15 12.24 -3.66 6.33
N CYS A 16 11.21 -3.38 5.51
CA CYS A 16 10.38 -4.41 4.89
C CYS A 16 10.77 -4.71 3.43
N ASP A 17 11.91 -4.19 2.96
CA ASP A 17 12.33 -4.31 1.56
C ASP A 17 12.75 -5.73 1.16
N GLU A 18 13.28 -6.54 2.07
CA GLU A 18 13.66 -7.93 1.82
C GLU A 18 12.43 -8.82 1.67
N GLU A 19 11.52 -8.77 2.63
CA GLU A 19 10.29 -9.54 2.61
C GLU A 19 9.37 -9.13 1.46
N THR A 20 9.33 -7.84 1.10
CA THR A 20 8.58 -7.35 -0.07
C THR A 20 9.19 -7.86 -1.38
N ALA A 21 10.51 -7.82 -1.54
CA ALA A 21 11.18 -8.38 -2.72
C ALA A 21 10.90 -9.88 -2.84
N PHE A 22 11.01 -10.62 -1.73
CA PHE A 22 10.72 -12.04 -1.67
C PHE A 22 9.26 -12.36 -2.07
N ALA A 23 8.29 -11.54 -1.62
CA ALA A 23 6.89 -11.72 -2.00
C ALA A 23 6.67 -11.60 -3.52
N PHE A 24 7.29 -10.59 -4.15
CA PHE A 24 7.25 -10.46 -5.62
C PHE A 24 7.95 -11.61 -6.34
N GLU A 25 9.08 -12.09 -5.83
CA GLU A 25 9.79 -13.27 -6.40
C GLU A 25 8.94 -14.53 -6.29
N ARG A 26 8.26 -14.74 -5.17
CA ARG A 26 7.29 -15.84 -4.98
C ARG A 26 6.11 -15.75 -5.95
N ALA A 27 5.71 -14.56 -6.35
CA ALA A 27 4.68 -14.32 -7.36
C ALA A 27 5.19 -14.48 -8.81
N GLY A 28 6.51 -14.65 -9.03
CA GLY A 28 7.10 -14.87 -10.36
C GLY A 28 7.72 -13.63 -11.01
N ALA A 29 7.90 -12.53 -10.30
CA ALA A 29 8.62 -11.35 -10.77
C ALA A 29 10.13 -11.45 -10.53
N VAL A 30 10.89 -10.50 -11.11
CA VAL A 30 12.30 -10.26 -10.80
C VAL A 30 12.38 -8.98 -9.97
N ALA A 31 12.59 -9.11 -8.66
CA ALA A 31 12.65 -7.96 -7.76
C ALA A 31 14.08 -7.49 -7.52
N GLU A 32 14.29 -6.16 -7.62
CA GLU A 32 15.57 -5.52 -7.28
C GLU A 32 15.36 -4.48 -6.19
N ARG A 33 16.10 -4.60 -5.10
CA ARG A 33 16.13 -3.59 -4.02
C ARG A 33 17.10 -2.47 -4.40
N VAL A 34 16.56 -1.29 -4.68
CA VAL A 34 17.33 -0.15 -5.20
C VAL A 34 17.32 1.00 -4.20
N HIS A 35 18.49 1.40 -3.73
CA HIS A 35 18.61 2.55 -2.83
C HIS A 35 18.30 3.86 -3.57
N VAL A 36 17.56 4.77 -2.91
CA VAL A 36 17.12 6.05 -3.49
C VAL A 36 18.26 6.87 -4.10
N ASN A 37 19.45 6.84 -3.51
CA ASN A 37 20.61 7.56 -4.05
C ASN A 37 21.06 7.02 -5.43
N ARG A 38 20.97 5.71 -5.67
CA ARG A 38 21.29 5.12 -6.98
C ARG A 38 20.33 5.61 -8.08
N LEU A 39 19.04 5.81 -7.74
CA LEU A 39 18.08 6.41 -8.68
C LEU A 39 18.35 7.88 -8.92
N ILE A 40 18.77 8.63 -7.90
CA ILE A 40 19.18 10.04 -8.03
C ILE A 40 20.39 10.17 -8.94
N GLU A 41 21.40 9.31 -8.77
CA GLU A 41 22.64 9.27 -9.56
C GLU A 41 22.39 8.81 -11.01
N ASN A 42 21.46 7.87 -11.21
CA ASN A 42 21.11 7.32 -12.52
C ASN A 42 19.59 7.24 -12.72
N LYS A 43 18.99 8.34 -13.18
CA LYS A 43 17.54 8.44 -13.39
C LYS A 43 17.01 7.49 -14.46
N ALA A 44 17.81 7.09 -15.44
CA ALA A 44 17.42 6.14 -16.48
C ALA A 44 17.23 4.70 -15.94
N LEU A 45 17.72 4.43 -14.73
CA LEU A 45 17.53 3.10 -14.12
C LEU A 45 16.05 2.73 -13.98
N LYS A 46 15.17 3.72 -13.74
CA LYS A 46 13.70 3.53 -13.62
C LYS A 46 13.06 2.86 -14.84
N ASP A 47 13.62 3.08 -16.03
CA ASP A 47 13.02 2.61 -17.30
C ASP A 47 13.12 1.08 -17.47
N ARG A 48 13.90 0.42 -16.62
CA ARG A 48 14.09 -1.04 -16.60
C ARG A 48 12.97 -1.81 -15.90
N TYR A 49 12.08 -1.10 -15.17
CA TYR A 49 11.09 -1.73 -14.28
C TYR A 49 9.67 -1.44 -14.73
N GLN A 50 8.79 -2.41 -14.55
CA GLN A 50 7.36 -2.34 -14.79
C GLN A 50 6.58 -2.01 -13.51
N ILE A 51 7.11 -2.41 -12.36
CA ILE A 51 6.48 -2.20 -11.05
C ILE A 51 7.43 -1.39 -10.16
N LEU A 52 6.90 -0.34 -9.52
CA LEU A 52 7.56 0.42 -8.47
C LEU A 52 6.91 0.07 -7.14
N CYS A 53 7.70 -0.37 -6.16
CA CYS A 53 7.20 -0.65 -4.83
C CYS A 53 7.92 0.21 -3.78
N PHE A 54 7.12 0.90 -2.96
CA PHE A 54 7.53 1.56 -1.73
C PHE A 54 7.20 0.62 -0.56
N PRO A 55 8.19 -0.10 -0.01
CA PRO A 55 7.94 -1.04 1.08
C PRO A 55 7.71 -0.33 2.41
N GLY A 56 7.28 -1.09 3.40
CA GLY A 56 7.12 -0.62 4.76
C GLY A 56 8.44 -0.33 5.47
N GLY A 57 8.32 0.23 6.65
CA GLY A 57 9.42 0.60 7.53
C GLY A 57 9.22 1.98 8.13
N PHE A 58 10.34 2.62 8.45
CA PHE A 58 10.41 3.94 9.09
C PHE A 58 11.40 4.81 8.33
N SER A 59 11.08 5.19 7.09
CA SER A 59 12.02 5.92 6.23
C SER A 59 12.49 7.23 6.89
N TYR A 60 13.80 7.36 7.04
CA TYR A 60 14.46 8.44 7.79
C TYR A 60 14.00 8.56 9.26
N GLY A 61 13.62 7.43 9.91
CA GLY A 61 13.22 7.41 11.31
C GLY A 61 11.85 7.99 11.60
N ASP A 62 11.07 8.38 10.57
CA ASP A 62 9.81 9.12 10.70
C ASP A 62 9.94 10.41 11.55
N ASP A 63 11.15 11.01 11.57
CA ASP A 63 11.55 12.08 12.51
C ASP A 63 10.63 13.31 12.50
N ILE A 64 10.02 13.66 11.37
CA ILE A 64 9.11 14.81 11.27
C ILE A 64 7.66 14.33 11.23
N ALA A 65 7.39 13.35 10.40
CA ALA A 65 6.14 12.62 10.22
C ALA A 65 6.42 11.44 9.28
N ALA A 66 5.65 10.38 9.42
CA ALA A 66 5.86 9.14 8.68
C ALA A 66 5.91 9.38 7.15
N GLY A 67 6.98 8.92 6.51
CA GLY A 67 7.21 9.04 5.07
C GLY A 67 7.57 10.45 4.55
N ARG A 68 7.54 11.50 5.37
CA ARG A 68 7.64 12.90 4.90
C ARG A 68 8.99 13.23 4.27
N ILE A 69 10.09 12.83 4.89
CA ILE A 69 11.43 13.14 4.37
C ILE A 69 11.66 12.46 3.03
N LEU A 70 11.27 11.19 2.89
CA LEU A 70 11.42 10.47 1.63
C LEU A 70 10.52 11.06 0.54
N ALA A 71 9.26 11.39 0.82
CA ALA A 71 8.37 12.07 -0.11
C ALA A 71 8.97 13.38 -0.64
N THR A 72 9.49 14.24 0.26
CA THR A 72 10.16 15.50 -0.13
C THR A 72 11.39 15.25 -1.02
N ARG A 73 12.18 14.22 -0.73
CA ARG A 73 13.35 13.86 -1.57
C ARG A 73 12.92 13.38 -2.95
N LEU A 74 11.87 12.58 -3.05
CA LEU A 74 11.32 12.11 -4.33
C LEU A 74 10.82 13.28 -5.18
N GLN A 75 10.04 14.19 -4.61
CA GLN A 75 9.58 15.40 -5.30
C GLN A 75 10.75 16.24 -5.84
N ARG A 76 11.77 16.47 -5.02
CA ARG A 76 12.90 17.33 -5.40
C ARG A 76 13.85 16.72 -6.43
N HIS A 77 14.08 15.42 -6.37
CA HIS A 77 15.15 14.77 -7.12
C HIS A 77 14.68 13.75 -8.15
N LEU A 78 13.48 13.19 -7.96
CA LEU A 78 12.94 12.07 -8.72
C LEU A 78 11.48 12.30 -9.17
N ALA A 79 11.06 13.55 -9.41
CA ALA A 79 9.73 13.85 -9.95
C ALA A 79 9.42 13.02 -11.20
N GLY A 80 10.38 12.93 -12.15
CA GLY A 80 10.24 12.10 -13.33
C GLY A 80 10.15 10.58 -13.09
N LEU A 81 10.40 10.07 -11.85
CA LEU A 81 10.08 8.69 -11.48
C LEU A 81 8.57 8.52 -11.38
N LEU A 82 7.91 9.43 -10.65
CA LEU A 82 6.46 9.42 -10.46
C LEU A 82 5.75 9.63 -11.79
N ASP A 83 6.19 10.62 -12.60
CA ASP A 83 5.64 10.84 -13.93
C ASP A 83 5.69 9.57 -14.78
N THR A 84 6.79 8.84 -14.72
CA THR A 84 6.97 7.61 -15.49
C THR A 84 6.03 6.49 -15.04
N PHE A 85 5.84 6.31 -13.73
CA PHE A 85 5.10 5.19 -13.19
C PHE A 85 3.61 5.47 -12.99
N VAL A 86 3.24 6.73 -12.69
CA VAL A 86 1.86 7.13 -12.39
C VAL A 86 1.17 7.70 -13.64
N HIS A 87 1.85 8.63 -14.34
CA HIS A 87 1.26 9.39 -15.46
C HIS A 87 1.79 8.96 -16.84
N GLY A 88 2.83 8.10 -16.87
CA GLY A 88 3.46 7.67 -18.12
C GLY A 88 2.55 6.80 -18.99
N GLU A 89 2.80 6.86 -20.30
CA GLU A 89 2.21 5.89 -21.24
C GLU A 89 2.75 4.49 -20.92
N GLY A 90 1.86 3.52 -20.77
CA GLY A 90 2.19 2.11 -20.53
C GLY A 90 1.57 1.53 -19.25
N ASP A 91 1.61 0.21 -19.18
CA ASP A 91 0.97 -0.59 -18.12
C ASP A 91 1.88 -0.75 -16.88
N ARG A 92 2.29 0.38 -16.28
CA ARG A 92 3.13 0.34 -15.08
C ARG A 92 2.27 0.33 -13.82
N LEU A 93 2.79 -0.32 -12.76
CA LEU A 93 2.11 -0.43 -11.48
C LEU A 93 2.93 0.21 -10.36
N VAL A 94 2.25 0.75 -9.35
CA VAL A 94 2.85 1.28 -8.12
C VAL A 94 2.18 0.69 -6.91
N LEU A 95 2.98 0.18 -5.98
CA LEU A 95 2.52 -0.36 -4.70
C LEU A 95 3.20 0.37 -3.54
N GLY A 96 2.41 0.86 -2.58
CA GLY A 96 2.90 1.44 -1.32
C GLY A 96 2.36 0.68 -0.12
N ILE A 97 3.24 0.05 0.66
CA ILE A 97 2.87 -0.74 1.84
C ILE A 97 3.24 0.04 3.10
N CYS A 98 2.31 0.26 4.03
CA CYS A 98 2.50 0.93 5.31
C CYS A 98 3.21 2.29 5.14
N ASN A 99 4.49 2.43 5.47
CA ASN A 99 5.28 3.64 5.20
C ASN A 99 5.26 4.04 3.71
N GLY A 100 5.15 3.07 2.79
CA GLY A 100 4.96 3.32 1.37
C GLY A 100 3.64 4.01 1.05
N MET A 101 2.53 3.63 1.68
CA MET A 101 1.25 4.34 1.57
C MET A 101 1.36 5.76 2.10
N GLN A 102 2.02 5.97 3.24
CA GLN A 102 2.25 7.29 3.82
C GLN A 102 3.03 8.19 2.85
N ILE A 103 4.03 7.64 2.15
CA ILE A 103 4.80 8.36 1.13
C ILE A 103 3.89 8.73 -0.05
N LEU A 104 3.12 7.78 -0.60
CA LEU A 104 2.23 8.03 -1.75
C LEU A 104 1.13 9.05 -1.43
N MET A 105 0.57 9.03 -0.22
CA MET A 105 -0.38 10.05 0.26
C MET A 105 0.27 11.44 0.28
N ARG A 106 1.48 11.55 0.84
CA ARG A 106 2.20 12.85 0.90
C ARG A 106 2.69 13.36 -0.44
N LEU A 107 2.81 12.48 -1.43
CA LEU A 107 3.11 12.84 -2.82
C LEU A 107 1.86 13.28 -3.61
N GLY A 108 0.66 13.20 -3.01
CA GLY A 108 -0.60 13.48 -3.69
C GLY A 108 -1.04 12.43 -4.71
N VAL A 109 -0.28 11.35 -4.88
CA VAL A 109 -0.54 10.32 -5.90
C VAL A 109 -1.86 9.59 -5.67
N LEU A 110 -2.20 9.32 -4.39
CA LEU A 110 -3.45 8.66 -4.02
C LEU A 110 -4.64 9.62 -3.90
N THR A 111 -4.41 10.93 -3.99
CA THR A 111 -5.44 11.96 -3.85
C THR A 111 -5.62 12.85 -5.10
N GLU A 112 -4.88 12.56 -6.19
CA GLU A 112 -4.87 13.30 -7.47
C GLU A 112 -4.31 14.72 -7.41
N GLN A 113 -3.68 15.13 -6.31
CA GLN A 113 -3.15 16.49 -6.15
C GLN A 113 -1.62 16.45 -6.09
N VAL A 114 -0.97 16.29 -7.22
CA VAL A 114 0.52 16.21 -7.30
C VAL A 114 1.20 17.54 -6.98
N ASP A 115 0.50 18.67 -7.14
CA ASP A 115 1.03 20.04 -6.94
C ASP A 115 0.29 20.83 -5.87
N ALA A 116 -0.62 20.24 -5.09
CA ALA A 116 -1.41 20.98 -4.11
C ALA A 116 -0.58 21.43 -2.91
N VAL A 117 -0.84 22.65 -2.47
CA VAL A 117 -0.39 23.14 -1.17
C VAL A 117 -1.00 22.25 -0.08
N GLN A 118 -0.21 21.79 0.89
CA GLN A 118 -0.57 20.82 1.93
C GLN A 118 -1.90 21.11 2.69
N ASP A 119 -2.39 22.34 2.65
CA ASP A 119 -3.62 22.77 3.34
C ASP A 119 -4.91 22.43 2.58
N ASP A 120 -4.82 21.92 1.33
CA ASP A 120 -5.97 21.64 0.45
C ASP A 120 -6.09 20.16 0.06
N ASP A 121 -5.28 19.29 0.67
CA ASP A 121 -5.32 17.85 0.40
C ASP A 121 -6.69 17.25 0.73
N PRO A 122 -7.33 16.50 -0.18
CA PRO A 122 -8.65 15.92 0.06
C PRO A 122 -8.65 14.85 1.16
N ALA A 123 -7.53 14.19 1.40
CA ALA A 123 -7.37 13.20 2.46
C ALA A 123 -5.92 13.08 2.91
N THR A 124 -5.72 12.58 4.12
CA THR A 124 -4.39 12.38 4.72
C THR A 124 -4.34 11.14 5.60
N LEU A 125 -3.12 10.75 6.00
CA LEU A 125 -2.91 9.79 7.08
C LEU A 125 -2.42 10.52 8.33
N THR A 126 -2.98 10.16 9.48
CA THR A 126 -2.65 10.74 10.78
C THR A 126 -2.50 9.66 11.86
N TRP A 127 -2.27 10.08 13.10
CA TRP A 127 -2.10 9.21 14.25
C TRP A 127 -3.35 8.35 14.50
N ASN A 128 -3.12 7.09 14.90
CA ASN A 128 -4.16 6.21 15.41
C ASN A 128 -4.93 6.91 16.54
N ASP A 129 -6.24 6.67 16.69
CA ASP A 129 -7.11 7.35 17.66
C ASP A 129 -6.60 7.25 19.10
N HIS A 130 -5.99 6.13 19.47
CA HIS A 130 -5.42 5.94 20.82
C HIS A 130 -3.99 6.51 20.99
N GLY A 131 -3.43 7.17 19.96
CA GLY A 131 -2.14 7.85 20.01
C GLY A 131 -0.92 6.95 20.22
N ARG A 132 -1.00 5.66 19.90
CA ARG A 132 0.06 4.67 20.11
C ARG A 132 0.34 3.87 18.84
N PHE A 133 1.51 3.26 18.80
CA PHE A 133 1.82 2.21 17.83
C PHE A 133 0.91 1.01 18.09
N GLU A 134 0.33 0.46 17.03
CA GLU A 134 -0.52 -0.71 17.06
C GLU A 134 0.05 -1.78 16.14
N ASP A 135 0.19 -2.98 16.66
CA ASP A 135 0.65 -4.17 15.94
C ASP A 135 -0.36 -5.29 16.18
N ARG A 136 -1.07 -5.68 15.14
CA ARG A 136 -2.08 -6.74 15.18
C ARG A 136 -2.41 -7.31 13.81
N TRP A 137 -3.10 -8.43 13.83
CA TRP A 137 -3.75 -8.97 12.64
C TRP A 137 -5.15 -8.39 12.49
N VAL A 138 -5.54 -8.09 11.25
CA VAL A 138 -6.81 -7.43 10.90
C VAL A 138 -7.51 -8.16 9.78
N HIS A 139 -8.83 -8.23 9.87
CA HIS A 139 -9.69 -8.68 8.78
C HIS A 139 -9.96 -7.52 7.84
N LEU A 140 -9.86 -7.79 6.55
CA LEU A 140 -10.00 -6.82 5.48
C LEU A 140 -11.01 -7.34 4.46
N ALA A 141 -11.85 -6.44 3.96
CA ALA A 141 -12.71 -6.69 2.81
C ALA A 141 -12.32 -5.76 1.67
N THR A 142 -12.38 -6.25 0.44
CA THR A 142 -12.29 -5.38 -0.74
C THR A 142 -13.65 -4.75 -0.98
N ASP A 143 -13.65 -3.50 -1.40
CA ASP A 143 -14.84 -2.82 -1.86
C ASP A 143 -14.91 -2.86 -3.40
N ASN A 144 -16.08 -2.63 -3.98
CA ASN A 144 -16.30 -2.59 -5.43
C ASN A 144 -15.23 -1.74 -6.13
N THR A 145 -14.12 -2.38 -6.51
CA THR A 145 -12.90 -1.69 -6.93
C THR A 145 -12.42 -2.16 -8.29
N HIS A 146 -11.79 -1.22 -9.02
CA HIS A 146 -11.08 -1.47 -10.28
C HIS A 146 -9.56 -1.64 -10.06
N CYS A 147 -9.11 -1.72 -8.79
CA CYS A 147 -7.71 -1.83 -8.43
C CYS A 147 -7.10 -3.15 -8.95
N VAL A 148 -6.08 -3.05 -9.79
CA VAL A 148 -5.38 -4.20 -10.40
C VAL A 148 -4.89 -5.20 -9.35
N PHE A 149 -4.35 -4.71 -8.25
CA PHE A 149 -3.78 -5.54 -7.18
C PHE A 149 -4.82 -6.37 -6.42
N LEU A 150 -6.09 -5.91 -6.40
CA LEU A 150 -7.17 -6.52 -5.61
C LEU A 150 -8.16 -7.33 -6.45
N ARG A 151 -7.84 -7.56 -7.73
CA ARG A 151 -8.69 -8.35 -8.63
C ARG A 151 -8.95 -9.74 -8.04
N ASP A 152 -10.24 -10.13 -7.99
CA ASP A 152 -10.70 -11.44 -7.50
C ASP A 152 -10.35 -11.75 -6.03
N ILE A 153 -10.01 -10.72 -5.24
CA ILE A 153 -9.79 -10.83 -3.79
C ILE A 153 -11.02 -10.23 -3.08
N GLU A 154 -11.77 -11.05 -2.36
CA GLU A 154 -12.92 -10.59 -1.58
C GLU A 154 -12.53 -10.16 -0.16
N SER A 155 -11.61 -10.89 0.46
CA SER A 155 -11.15 -10.62 1.82
C SER A 155 -9.72 -11.09 2.04
N MET A 156 -9.07 -10.51 3.06
CA MET A 156 -7.73 -10.92 3.52
C MET A 156 -7.63 -10.81 5.03
N TYR A 157 -6.78 -11.62 5.64
CA TYR A 157 -6.37 -11.50 7.04
C TYR A 157 -4.87 -11.22 7.09
N LEU A 158 -4.51 -9.98 7.41
CA LEU A 158 -3.13 -9.48 7.30
C LEU A 158 -2.66 -8.83 8.59
N PRO A 159 -1.35 -8.87 8.90
CA PRO A 159 -0.77 -8.06 9.97
C PRO A 159 -0.69 -6.58 9.57
N MET A 160 -0.85 -5.70 10.54
CA MET A 160 -0.57 -4.26 10.43
C MET A 160 0.29 -3.80 11.60
N ALA A 161 1.14 -2.81 11.40
CA ALA A 161 2.07 -2.32 12.41
C ALA A 161 2.43 -0.85 12.15
N HIS A 162 1.72 0.10 12.79
CA HIS A 162 1.94 1.54 12.60
C HIS A 162 1.37 2.39 13.75
N ALA A 163 1.88 3.62 13.87
CA ALA A 163 1.33 4.67 14.74
C ALA A 163 0.53 5.71 13.95
N GLU A 164 0.91 5.97 12.70
CA GLU A 164 0.29 6.93 11.77
C GLU A 164 -0.32 6.18 10.57
N GLY A 165 -1.52 5.63 10.73
CA GLY A 165 -2.19 4.88 9.66
C GLY A 165 -3.68 5.19 9.54
N LYS A 166 -4.18 6.11 10.35
CA LYS A 166 -5.57 6.55 10.31
C LYS A 166 -5.82 7.40 9.07
N PHE A 167 -6.60 6.89 8.14
CA PHE A 167 -7.09 7.66 7.00
C PHE A 167 -8.16 8.65 7.47
N VAL A 168 -8.02 9.91 7.07
CA VAL A 168 -8.96 10.99 7.35
C VAL A 168 -9.20 11.77 6.07
N ALA A 169 -10.45 11.86 5.64
CA ALA A 169 -10.84 12.75 4.55
C ALA A 169 -11.10 14.17 5.08
N ARG A 170 -10.89 15.18 4.22
CA ARG A 170 -11.16 16.59 4.56
C ARG A 170 -12.60 16.82 4.99
N ASP A 171 -13.53 16.16 4.31
CA ASP A 171 -14.97 16.22 4.59
C ASP A 171 -15.71 14.99 4.06
N GLN A 172 -17.00 14.88 4.41
CA GLN A 172 -17.87 13.77 4.02
C GLN A 172 -18.15 13.71 2.50
N ALA A 173 -18.06 14.84 1.79
CA ALA A 173 -18.29 14.87 0.36
C ALA A 173 -17.12 14.21 -0.37
N VAL A 174 -15.88 14.54 0.00
CA VAL A 174 -14.66 13.90 -0.51
C VAL A 174 -14.68 12.41 -0.19
N LEU A 175 -15.06 12.03 1.03
CA LEU A 175 -15.09 10.63 1.44
C LEU A 175 -16.05 9.79 0.57
N ARG A 176 -17.23 10.33 0.30
CA ARG A 176 -18.23 9.68 -0.58
C ARG A 176 -17.78 9.66 -2.04
N GLU A 177 -17.24 10.77 -2.56
CA GLU A 177 -16.70 10.81 -3.92
C GLU A 177 -15.63 9.73 -4.14
N MET A 178 -14.69 9.58 -3.21
CA MET A 178 -13.67 8.53 -3.28
C MET A 178 -14.26 7.12 -3.19
N ALA A 179 -15.28 6.92 -2.34
CA ALA A 179 -15.97 5.64 -2.22
C ALA A 179 -16.75 5.30 -3.48
N ASP A 180 -17.57 6.22 -4.00
CA ASP A 180 -18.37 6.04 -5.23
C ASP A 180 -17.48 5.78 -6.46
N ALA A 181 -16.28 6.35 -6.47
CA ALA A 181 -15.27 6.10 -7.51
C ALA A 181 -14.52 4.77 -7.32
N GLY A 182 -14.83 3.95 -6.30
CA GLY A 182 -14.17 2.66 -6.02
C GLY A 182 -12.71 2.80 -5.57
N ARG A 183 -12.32 3.97 -5.06
CA ARG A 183 -10.93 4.28 -4.68
C ARG A 183 -10.61 3.89 -3.25
N LEU A 184 -11.60 3.86 -2.34
CA LEU A 184 -11.44 3.33 -0.99
C LEU A 184 -11.53 1.80 -1.03
N CYS A 185 -10.55 1.19 -1.67
CA CYS A 185 -10.62 -0.16 -2.25
C CYS A 185 -10.41 -1.29 -1.24
N LEU A 186 -9.86 -1.00 -0.06
CA LEU A 186 -9.62 -1.99 1.00
C LEU A 186 -10.07 -1.42 2.34
N ARG A 187 -10.90 -2.16 3.07
CA ARG A 187 -11.51 -1.72 4.32
C ARG A 187 -11.27 -2.70 5.46
N TYR A 188 -11.06 -2.18 6.65
CA TYR A 188 -11.12 -2.98 7.87
C TYR A 188 -12.53 -3.54 8.05
N THR A 189 -12.64 -4.79 8.47
CA THR A 189 -13.92 -5.47 8.71
C THR A 189 -13.82 -6.40 9.92
N THR A 190 -14.95 -7.01 10.30
CA THR A 190 -14.99 -8.00 11.37
C THR A 190 -14.69 -9.41 10.83
N GLU A 191 -14.27 -10.31 11.72
CA GLU A 191 -14.04 -11.71 11.39
C GLU A 191 -15.26 -12.34 10.70
N GLY A 192 -15.00 -13.05 9.60
CA GLY A 192 -16.04 -13.73 8.82
C GLY A 192 -16.83 -12.84 7.88
N SER A 193 -16.58 -11.53 7.84
CA SER A 193 -17.21 -10.63 6.87
C SER A 193 -16.32 -10.45 5.64
N THR A 194 -16.94 -10.52 4.46
CA THR A 194 -16.30 -10.22 3.16
C THR A 194 -16.82 -8.89 2.57
N SER A 195 -17.66 -8.16 3.31
CA SER A 195 -18.27 -6.92 2.86
C SER A 195 -17.66 -5.71 3.55
N ALA A 196 -17.38 -4.68 2.77
CA ALA A 196 -17.01 -3.36 3.27
C ALA A 196 -18.24 -2.65 3.87
N SER A 197 -18.01 -1.75 4.83
CA SER A 197 -19.05 -0.95 5.48
C SER A 197 -18.63 0.50 5.57
N ASP A 198 -19.55 1.43 5.27
CA ASP A 198 -19.37 2.87 5.52
C ASP A 198 -19.65 3.23 6.98
N GLU A 199 -20.41 2.38 7.70
CA GLU A 199 -20.59 2.56 9.13
C GLU A 199 -19.28 2.30 9.88
N ARG A 200 -18.98 3.15 10.84
CA ARG A 200 -17.79 3.01 11.66
C ARG A 200 -17.82 1.67 12.41
N ILE A 201 -16.76 0.91 12.23
CA ILE A 201 -16.49 -0.30 13.01
C ILE A 201 -15.59 0.11 14.18
N ASP A 202 -15.94 -0.38 15.38
CA ASP A 202 -15.18 -0.07 16.59
C ASP A 202 -13.87 -0.85 16.68
N PHE A 203 -12.95 -0.32 17.50
CA PHE A 203 -11.78 -1.07 17.94
C PHE A 203 -12.23 -2.40 18.59
N PRO A 204 -11.58 -3.53 18.34
CA PRO A 204 -10.28 -3.69 17.67
C PRO A 204 -10.37 -3.93 16.15
N ALA A 205 -11.55 -4.07 15.55
CA ALA A 205 -11.69 -4.43 14.14
C ALA A 205 -11.25 -3.29 13.21
N ASN A 206 -11.61 -2.01 13.51
CA ASN A 206 -10.95 -0.85 12.94
C ASN A 206 -9.89 -0.37 13.95
N PRO A 207 -8.61 -0.72 13.76
CA PRO A 207 -7.60 -0.58 14.81
C PRO A 207 -7.10 0.85 15.00
N ASN A 208 -7.28 1.71 14.02
CA ASN A 208 -6.72 3.07 14.01
C ASN A 208 -7.79 4.17 13.97
N GLY A 209 -9.07 3.83 13.79
CA GLY A 209 -10.17 4.77 13.73
C GLY A 209 -10.34 5.45 12.38
N ALA A 210 -9.83 4.85 11.28
CA ALA A 210 -9.93 5.39 9.93
C ALA A 210 -11.38 5.66 9.51
N ASP A 211 -11.59 6.77 8.81
CA ASP A 211 -12.89 7.10 8.21
C ASP A 211 -13.31 5.99 7.23
N PHE A 212 -14.61 5.64 7.21
CA PHE A 212 -15.16 4.53 6.42
C PHE A 212 -14.34 3.23 6.55
N ASN A 213 -13.64 3.04 7.66
CA ASN A 213 -12.79 1.88 7.94
C ASN A 213 -11.69 1.65 6.89
N VAL A 214 -11.19 2.70 6.24
CA VAL A 214 -10.23 2.60 5.14
C VAL A 214 -8.91 2.01 5.61
N ALA A 215 -8.46 0.94 4.93
CA ALA A 215 -7.18 0.28 5.12
C ALA A 215 -6.27 0.42 3.88
N GLY A 216 -6.86 0.75 2.72
CA GLY A 216 -6.13 0.96 1.48
C GLY A 216 -6.90 1.81 0.47
N VAL A 217 -6.15 2.57 -0.32
CA VAL A 217 -6.65 3.51 -1.33
C VAL A 217 -5.95 3.26 -2.66
N CYS A 218 -6.69 3.28 -3.77
CA CYS A 218 -6.09 3.30 -5.10
C CYS A 218 -6.29 4.65 -5.81
N ASP A 219 -5.46 4.89 -6.81
CA ASP A 219 -5.63 6.00 -7.74
C ASP A 219 -6.80 5.76 -8.71
N PRO A 220 -7.24 6.75 -9.49
CA PRO A 220 -8.34 6.58 -10.45
C PRO A 220 -8.08 5.55 -11.54
N SER A 221 -6.83 5.27 -11.85
CA SER A 221 -6.49 4.26 -12.87
C SER A 221 -6.54 2.83 -12.35
N GLY A 222 -6.58 2.64 -11.01
CA GLY A 222 -6.46 1.34 -10.34
C GLY A 222 -5.06 0.72 -10.40
N ARG A 223 -4.07 1.44 -10.95
CA ARG A 223 -2.69 0.96 -11.11
C ARG A 223 -1.76 1.38 -9.97
N VAL A 224 -2.19 2.27 -9.11
CA VAL A 224 -1.47 2.66 -7.90
C VAL A 224 -2.28 2.24 -6.69
N LEU A 225 -1.69 1.44 -5.81
CA LEU A 225 -2.30 1.02 -4.54
C LEU A 225 -1.41 1.44 -3.37
N GLY A 226 -2.03 2.08 -2.38
CA GLY A 226 -1.47 2.25 -1.04
C GLY A 226 -2.31 1.49 -0.02
N LEU A 227 -1.66 0.73 0.87
CA LEU A 227 -2.36 0.04 1.96
C LEU A 227 -1.52 0.04 3.25
N MET A 228 -2.20 0.09 4.42
CA MET A 228 -1.52 0.10 5.71
C MET A 228 -1.14 -1.29 6.23
N PRO A 229 -1.95 -2.36 6.02
CA PRO A 229 -1.55 -3.72 6.34
C PRO A 229 -0.40 -4.23 5.46
N HIS A 230 0.27 -5.30 5.92
CA HIS A 230 1.45 -5.87 5.31
C HIS A 230 1.16 -7.21 4.61
N PRO A 231 0.80 -7.23 3.31
CA PRO A 231 0.54 -8.47 2.57
C PRO A 231 1.81 -9.33 2.44
N GLU A 232 3.01 -8.74 2.37
CA GLU A 232 4.29 -9.44 2.30
C GLU A 232 4.60 -10.29 3.54
N ARG A 233 3.90 -10.04 4.64
CA ARG A 233 4.03 -10.78 5.90
C ARG A 233 3.01 -11.90 6.08
N HIS A 234 2.18 -12.16 5.06
CA HIS A 234 1.27 -13.30 5.00
C HIS A 234 1.18 -13.83 3.57
N ILE A 235 2.31 -14.32 3.03
CA ILE A 235 2.40 -14.97 1.71
C ILE A 235 2.50 -16.50 1.82
N ASP A 236 2.88 -16.99 3.00
CA ASP A 236 2.98 -18.41 3.32
C ASP A 236 2.00 -18.76 4.46
N PRO A 237 1.30 -19.91 4.39
CA PRO A 237 0.33 -20.29 5.43
C PRO A 237 0.93 -20.35 6.83
N THR A 238 2.23 -20.66 6.95
CA THR A 238 2.93 -20.78 8.24
C THR A 238 3.20 -19.45 8.92
N GLN A 239 3.01 -18.33 8.21
CA GLN A 239 3.07 -16.98 8.80
C GLN A 239 1.80 -16.61 9.57
N HIS A 240 0.69 -17.34 9.38
CA HIS A 240 -0.53 -17.12 10.15
C HIS A 240 -0.32 -17.42 11.64
N PRO A 241 -0.81 -16.56 12.60
CA PRO A 241 -0.52 -16.71 14.02
C PRO A 241 -1.02 -18.04 14.63
N TYR A 242 -2.03 -18.64 14.04
CA TYR A 242 -2.61 -19.92 14.50
C TYR A 242 -2.44 -21.06 13.48
N TRP A 243 -1.44 -21.01 12.61
CA TRP A 243 -1.27 -22.00 11.55
C TRP A 243 -1.21 -23.43 12.07
N THR A 244 -0.61 -23.68 13.23
CA THR A 244 -0.53 -25.02 13.83
C THR A 244 -1.86 -25.56 14.37
N ARG A 245 -2.89 -24.71 14.46
CA ARG A 245 -4.23 -25.06 14.98
C ARG A 245 -5.27 -25.21 13.87
N ARG A 246 -4.91 -24.90 12.63
CA ARG A 246 -5.80 -25.06 11.49
C ARG A 246 -5.85 -26.51 11.09
N GLU A 247 -7.05 -27.06 10.91
CA GLU A 247 -7.27 -28.43 10.44
C GLU A 247 -6.78 -28.60 8.99
N GLU A 248 -7.00 -27.58 8.17
CA GLU A 248 -6.51 -27.51 6.79
C GLU A 248 -5.64 -26.27 6.59
N GLN A 249 -4.51 -26.46 5.88
CA GLN A 249 -3.63 -25.35 5.51
C GLN A 249 -3.99 -24.89 4.10
N PRO A 250 -4.22 -23.58 3.87
CA PRO A 250 -4.36 -23.06 2.53
C PRO A 250 -3.03 -23.21 1.76
N ALA A 251 -3.09 -23.22 0.43
CA ALA A 251 -1.90 -23.34 -0.42
C ALA A 251 -0.94 -22.16 -0.30
N ALA A 252 -1.45 -20.98 0.10
CA ALA A 252 -0.69 -19.75 0.28
C ALA A 252 -1.29 -18.92 1.42
N GLY A 253 -0.55 -17.91 1.91
CA GLY A 253 -1.09 -16.85 2.74
C GLY A 253 -1.88 -15.84 1.90
N ASP A 254 -2.84 -15.16 2.52
CA ASP A 254 -3.81 -14.29 1.85
C ASP A 254 -3.14 -13.14 1.06
N GLY A 255 -1.99 -12.65 1.53
CA GLY A 255 -1.27 -11.56 0.88
C GLY A 255 -0.61 -11.91 -0.45
N LEU A 256 -0.38 -13.22 -0.73
CA LEU A 256 0.32 -13.62 -1.97
C LEU A 256 -0.48 -13.24 -3.22
N ALA A 257 -1.80 -13.36 -3.18
CA ALA A 257 -2.68 -13.05 -4.31
C ALA A 257 -2.50 -11.61 -4.83
N LEU A 258 -2.28 -10.65 -3.94
CA LEU A 258 -2.03 -9.25 -4.31
C LEU A 258 -0.77 -9.11 -5.19
N PHE A 259 0.29 -9.82 -4.86
CA PHE A 259 1.53 -9.82 -5.66
C PHE A 259 1.37 -10.59 -6.97
N GLN A 260 0.61 -11.70 -6.96
CA GLN A 260 0.28 -12.47 -8.17
C GLN A 260 -0.51 -11.62 -9.16
N ASN A 261 -1.55 -10.89 -8.71
CA ASN A 261 -2.31 -9.97 -9.54
C ASN A 261 -1.43 -8.92 -10.23
N ALA A 262 -0.46 -8.36 -9.50
CA ALA A 262 0.49 -7.40 -10.06
C ALA A 262 1.40 -8.02 -11.13
N VAL A 263 1.80 -9.28 -10.97
CA VAL A 263 2.64 -9.99 -11.95
C VAL A 263 1.83 -10.42 -13.17
N GLU A 264 0.63 -10.96 -12.96
CA GLU A 264 -0.28 -11.40 -14.01
C GLU A 264 -0.77 -10.26 -14.92
N TRP A 265 -0.75 -9.02 -14.42
CA TRP A 265 -1.07 -7.85 -15.23
C TRP A 265 -0.19 -7.72 -16.48
N PHE A 266 1.03 -8.26 -16.44
CA PHE A 266 2.01 -8.23 -17.53
C PHE A 266 2.12 -9.55 -18.29
N ALA A 267 1.24 -10.52 -18.03
CA ALA A 267 1.29 -11.87 -18.63
C ALA A 267 0.69 -11.96 -20.05
#